data_d450f5b07579908b042c269f1a0f86d4
#
_entry.id   d450f5b07579908b042c269f1a0f86d4
#
_cell.length_a   1.000
_cell.length_b   1.000
_cell.length_c   1.000
_cell.angle_alpha   90.00
_cell.angle_beta   90.00
_cell.angle_gamma   90.00
#
_symmetry.space_group_name_H-M   'P 1'
#
loop_
_entity.id
_entity.type
_entity.pdbx_description
1 polymer ?
#
loop_
_entity_poly.entity_id
_entity_poly.type
_entity_poly.pdbx_seq_one_letter_code
_entity_poly.pdbx_strand_id
1 'polypeptide(L)'
;MAKVATAPTPISVRFGKDEKPMLQVLRARAAASKRTLSEQMKYYAHLGIVASDNPDLPLSFIEGVLEGVEESRAGLSVPYAWGVRK
;
A
#
# COMPACT_ATOMS: atom_id res chain seq x y z
N MET A 1 -23.90 15.17 -3.47
CA MET A 1 -23.58 14.79 -3.55
C MET A 1 -22.78 14.16 -3.68
N ALA A 2 -22.41 14.06 -3.60
CA ALA A 2 -21.74 13.51 -3.87
C ALA A 2 -21.31 12.53 -3.56
N LYS A 3 -21.40 12.04 -3.52
CA LYS A 3 -21.00 11.18 -3.35
C LYS A 3 -20.47 10.47 -3.94
N VAL A 4 -20.84 10.69 -3.98
CA VAL A 4 -20.43 10.11 -4.71
C VAL A 4 -19.32 9.41 -5.05
N ALA A 5 -18.48 9.52 -5.13
CA ALA A 5 -17.21 9.00 -5.46
C ALA A 5 -16.77 7.87 -4.59
N THR A 6 -17.69 7.11 -4.12
CA THR A 6 -17.37 5.93 -3.34
C THR A 6 -17.04 4.74 -4.21
N ALA A 7 -17.45 4.79 -5.48
CA ALA A 7 -17.15 3.69 -6.38
C ALA A 7 -15.69 3.75 -6.83
N PRO A 8 -14.99 2.62 -6.80
CA PRO A 8 -13.60 2.62 -7.27
C PRO A 8 -13.50 2.85 -8.76
N THR A 9 -12.40 3.43 -9.18
CA THR A 9 -12.12 3.64 -10.58
C THR A 9 -11.26 2.48 -11.06
N PRO A 10 -11.76 1.66 -12.00
CA PRO A 10 -10.97 0.54 -12.48
C PRO A 10 -9.86 1.02 -13.41
N ILE A 11 -8.68 0.48 -13.20
CA ILE A 11 -7.52 0.78 -14.02
C ILE A 11 -6.87 -0.53 -14.39
N SER A 12 -6.57 -0.69 -15.67
CA SER A 12 -5.88 -1.89 -16.14
C SER A 12 -4.39 -1.63 -16.24
N VAL A 13 -3.62 -2.57 -15.71
CA VAL A 13 -2.17 -2.53 -15.83
C VAL A 13 -1.74 -3.80 -16.53
N ARG A 14 -0.95 -3.66 -17.58
CA ARG A 14 -0.48 -4.80 -18.36
C ARG A 14 1.02 -4.95 -18.17
N PHE A 15 1.44 -6.21 -18.06
CA PHE A 15 2.85 -6.52 -17.95
C PHE A 15 3.30 -7.19 -19.24
N GLY A 16 4.30 -6.59 -19.89
CA GLY A 16 4.87 -7.14 -21.10
C GLY A 16 5.78 -8.31 -20.79
N LYS A 17 6.34 -8.90 -21.86
CA LYS A 17 7.23 -10.04 -21.72
C LYS A 17 8.40 -9.76 -20.79
N ASP A 18 8.98 -8.58 -20.94
CA ASP A 18 10.17 -8.23 -20.17
C ASP A 18 9.87 -7.95 -18.72
N GLU A 19 8.59 -7.84 -18.39
CA GLU A 19 8.15 -7.49 -17.06
C GLU A 19 7.64 -8.66 -16.25
N LYS A 20 7.68 -9.85 -16.83
CA LYS A 20 7.22 -11.04 -16.10
C LYS A 20 7.95 -11.28 -14.79
N PRO A 21 9.28 -11.11 -14.74
CA PRO A 21 9.96 -11.30 -13.45
C PRO A 21 9.45 -10.34 -12.38
N MET A 22 9.16 -9.09 -12.76
CA MET A 22 8.60 -8.13 -11.81
C MET A 22 7.24 -8.57 -11.33
N LEU A 23 6.41 -9.05 -12.24
CA LEU A 23 5.07 -9.53 -11.87
C LEU A 23 5.17 -10.71 -10.89
N GLN A 24 6.12 -11.62 -11.12
CA GLN A 24 6.32 -12.74 -10.21
C GLN A 24 6.72 -12.28 -8.82
N VAL A 25 7.59 -11.28 -8.75
CA VAL A 25 8.00 -10.71 -7.47
C VAL A 25 6.80 -10.08 -6.76
N LEU A 26 5.99 -9.33 -7.52
CA LEU A 26 4.81 -8.71 -6.95
C LEU A 26 3.86 -9.73 -6.37
N ARG A 27 3.62 -10.82 -7.09
CA ARG A 27 2.73 -11.87 -6.63
C ARG A 27 3.27 -12.55 -5.37
N ALA A 28 4.58 -12.81 -5.34
CA ALA A 28 5.19 -13.43 -4.18
C ALA A 28 5.07 -12.53 -2.95
N ARG A 29 5.31 -11.24 -3.12
CA ARG A 29 5.23 -10.31 -2.01
C ARG A 29 3.80 -10.09 -1.55
N ALA A 30 2.86 -10.08 -2.49
CA ALA A 30 1.45 -9.96 -2.14
C ALA A 30 1.03 -11.15 -1.28
N ALA A 31 1.41 -12.36 -1.69
CA ALA A 31 1.08 -13.55 -0.92
C ALA A 31 1.72 -13.51 0.47
N ALA A 32 2.98 -13.12 0.54
CA ALA A 32 3.69 -13.05 1.82
C ALA A 32 3.06 -12.02 2.76
N SER A 33 2.50 -10.95 2.21
CA SER A 33 1.88 -9.88 3.00
C SER A 33 0.38 -10.07 3.16
N LYS A 34 -0.16 -11.14 2.61
CA LYS A 34 -1.60 -11.42 2.66
C LYS A 34 -2.42 -10.31 2.02
N ARG A 35 -1.91 -9.82 0.91
CA ARG A 35 -2.58 -8.80 0.09
C ARG A 35 -2.95 -9.40 -1.25
N THR A 36 -3.96 -8.82 -1.90
CA THR A 36 -4.18 -9.13 -3.30
C THR A 36 -3.08 -8.48 -4.13
N LEU A 37 -2.92 -8.93 -5.36
CA LEU A 37 -1.94 -8.31 -6.26
C LEU A 37 -2.23 -6.82 -6.43
N SER A 38 -3.49 -6.48 -6.59
CA SER A 38 -3.89 -5.08 -6.74
C SER A 38 -3.52 -4.25 -5.51
N GLU A 39 -3.75 -4.79 -4.33
CA GLU A 39 -3.39 -4.11 -3.09
C GLU A 39 -1.90 -3.92 -2.97
N GLN A 40 -1.13 -4.94 -3.36
CA GLN A 40 0.32 -4.84 -3.31
C GLN A 40 0.84 -3.77 -4.26
N MET A 41 0.25 -3.68 -5.44
CA MET A 41 0.64 -2.66 -6.40
C MET A 41 0.31 -1.26 -5.89
N LYS A 42 -0.86 -1.10 -5.28
CA LYS A 42 -1.23 0.21 -4.71
C LYS A 42 -0.31 0.60 -3.57
N TYR A 43 0.09 -0.37 -2.76
CA TYR A 43 1.03 -0.11 -1.69
C TYR A 43 2.35 0.41 -2.24
N TYR A 44 2.89 -0.26 -3.26
CA TYR A 44 4.16 0.18 -3.86
C TYR A 44 4.03 1.52 -4.56
N ALA A 45 2.88 1.79 -5.19
CA ALA A 45 2.67 3.08 -5.82
C ALA A 45 2.67 4.19 -4.76
N HIS A 46 1.99 3.96 -3.66
CA HIS A 46 1.96 4.93 -2.57
C HIS A 46 3.36 5.12 -1.97
N LEU A 47 4.04 4.01 -1.72
CA LEU A 47 5.40 4.04 -1.21
C LEU A 47 6.32 4.86 -2.13
N GLY A 48 6.19 4.63 -3.43
CA GLY A 48 6.99 5.35 -4.42
C GLY A 48 6.72 6.84 -4.42
N ILE A 49 5.46 7.22 -4.32
CA ILE A 49 5.10 8.64 -4.28
C ILE A 49 5.70 9.30 -3.04
N VAL A 50 5.51 8.69 -1.89
CA VAL A 50 6.00 9.27 -0.64
C VAL A 50 7.53 9.34 -0.65
N ALA A 51 8.18 8.29 -1.14
CA ALA A 51 9.63 8.26 -1.20
C ALA A 51 10.18 9.32 -2.16
N SER A 52 9.50 9.49 -3.31
CA SER A 52 9.92 10.49 -4.29
C SER A 52 9.78 11.90 -3.73
N ASP A 53 8.74 12.14 -2.95
CA ASP A 53 8.48 13.45 -2.38
C ASP A 53 9.34 13.73 -1.15
N ASN A 54 9.94 12.70 -0.58
CA ASN A 54 10.73 12.84 0.65
C ASN A 54 12.05 12.09 0.53
N PRO A 55 12.94 12.56 -0.36
CA PRO A 55 14.18 11.82 -0.62
C PRO A 55 15.11 11.76 0.60
N ASP A 56 14.90 12.59 1.60
CA ASP A 56 15.71 12.59 2.82
C ASP A 56 15.34 11.48 3.79
N LEU A 57 14.14 10.90 3.63
CA LEU A 57 13.67 9.91 4.59
C LEU A 57 14.13 8.52 4.18
N PRO A 58 14.60 7.72 5.14
CA PRO A 58 14.93 6.32 4.83
C PRO A 58 13.70 5.56 4.41
N LEU A 59 13.86 4.68 3.44
CA LEU A 59 12.75 3.88 2.94
C LEU A 59 12.10 3.06 4.05
N SER A 60 12.91 2.50 4.94
CA SER A 60 12.38 1.69 6.04
C SER A 60 11.47 2.51 6.95
N PHE A 61 11.77 3.79 7.15
CA PHE A 61 10.90 4.66 7.94
C PHE A 61 9.54 4.84 7.25
N ILE A 62 9.57 5.10 5.94
CA ILE A 62 8.35 5.29 5.17
C ILE A 62 7.52 4.02 5.18
N GLU A 63 8.17 2.87 5.00
CA GLU A 63 7.46 1.59 5.03
C GLU A 63 6.76 1.37 6.37
N GLY A 64 7.45 1.70 7.47
CA GLY A 64 6.85 1.56 8.78
C GLY A 64 5.62 2.42 8.97
N VAL A 65 5.68 3.67 8.49
CA VAL A 65 4.55 4.57 8.59
C VAL A 65 3.36 4.06 7.77
N LEU A 66 3.62 3.61 6.54
CA LEU A 66 2.54 3.13 5.67
C LEU A 66 1.91 1.85 6.20
N GLU A 67 2.71 0.97 6.78
CA GLU A 67 2.18 -0.25 7.38
C GLU A 67 1.30 0.07 8.57
N GLY A 68 1.70 1.05 9.36
CA GLY A 68 0.88 1.50 10.48
C GLY A 68 -0.47 2.03 10.02
N VAL A 69 -0.49 2.78 8.91
CA VAL A 69 -1.73 3.29 8.34
C VAL A 69 -2.61 2.14 7.87
N GLU A 70 -2.02 1.14 7.22
CA GLU A 70 -2.79 -0.03 6.77
C GLU A 70 -3.41 -0.78 7.93
N GLU A 71 -2.65 -0.98 8.98
CA GLU A 71 -3.15 -1.68 10.16
C GLU A 71 -4.31 -0.92 10.78
N SER A 72 -4.18 0.39 10.83
CA SER A 72 -5.22 1.23 11.38
C SER A 72 -6.51 1.12 10.55
N ARG A 73 -6.39 1.14 9.24
CA ARG A 73 -7.54 1.02 8.36
C ARG A 73 -8.22 -0.32 8.48
N ALA A 74 -7.44 -1.35 8.70
CA ALA A 74 -7.98 -2.70 8.83
C ALA A 74 -8.57 -2.96 10.21
N GLY A 75 -8.46 -2.01 11.12
CA GLY A 75 -8.96 -2.18 12.48
C GLY A 75 -8.10 -3.07 13.32
N LEU A 76 -6.86 -3.29 12.91
CA LEU A 76 -5.95 -4.15 13.64
C LEU A 76 -5.19 -3.41 14.73
N SER A 77 -5.17 -2.09 14.68
CA SER A 77 -4.53 -1.28 15.72
C SER A 77 -5.41 -1.25 16.95
N VAL A 78 -4.78 -1.20 18.11
CA VAL A 78 -5.50 -0.99 19.35
C VAL A 78 -5.87 0.48 19.41
N PRO A 79 -7.04 0.75 19.62
CA PRO A 79 -7.46 2.15 19.68
C PRO A 79 -6.92 2.89 20.86
N TYR A 80 -6.54 2.57 20.57
CA TYR A 80 -6.38 3.12 21.09
C TYR A 80 -6.54 3.62 21.68
N ALA A 81 -6.52 3.36 22.17
CA ALA A 81 -6.64 3.58 22.59
C ALA A 81 -5.98 3.99 22.77
N TRP A 82 -5.81 3.81 22.67
CA TRP A 82 -5.36 4.15 22.75
C TRP A 82 -5.02 4.85 22.79
N GLY A 83 -4.98 4.86 23.10
CA GLY A 83 -4.89 5.43 23.25
C GLY A 83 -4.32 5.94 23.08
N VAL A 84 -4.29 5.74 23.36
CA VAL A 84 -4.04 6.20 23.39
C VAL A 84 -3.54 6.78 23.17
N ARG A 85 -3.11 6.74 23.47
CA ARG A 85 -2.99 7.17 23.47
C ARG A 85 -3.02 7.90 23.50
N LYS A 86 -3.15 7.72 23.91
CA LYS A 86 -3.70 8.15 24.13
C LYS A 86 -3.54 8.69 24.16
#